data_42db944d0e40dff133044bd82a8ed0c3
#
_entry.id   42db944d0e40dff133044bd82a8ed0c3
#
_cell.length_a   1.000
_cell.length_b   1.000
_cell.length_c   1.000
_cell.angle_alpha   90.00
_cell.angle_beta   90.00
_cell.angle_gamma   90.00
#
_symmetry.space_group_name_H-M   'P 1'
#
loop_
_entity.id
_entity.type
_entity.pdbx_description
1 polymer ?
#
loop_
_entity_poly.entity_id
_entity_poly.type
_entity_poly.pdbx_seq_one_letter_code
_entity_poly.pdbx_strand_id
1 'polypeptide(L)'
;MRFPSITLLIAAITLYIASCRADSYSEYIILYSDMAVEQQELHGIPASITLAQGLLESAAGRSTLAVKGNNHFGIKCHSSWTGDTLIRSDDRPDDCFRAYPDVRQSFDDHSRFLLRSRYASLFKLDPLDYASWARELRRCGYATDPNYASRLIAIIERYALYLYDTPEGRKADEDAAFIQASLISTHPVRRARGLHYVIAAPGDTYTSIAREFKLDVKKLREFNDAGRHDKIKDWEEVYLESKLDDAPKHIDKAVIGERESMHSIAQRYGMKLSRLKALNPGVRDKAGATLRLR
;
A
#
# COMPACT_ATOMS: atom_id res chain seq x y z
N MET A 1 -14.53 29.00 -41.77
CA MET A 1 -14.09 28.26 -40.56
C MET A 1 -12.59 28.04 -40.68
N ARG A 2 -11.79 28.70 -39.83
CA ARG A 2 -10.32 28.53 -39.83
C ARG A 2 -10.01 27.34 -38.89
N PHE A 3 -9.42 26.29 -39.43
CA PHE A 3 -8.88 25.17 -38.63
C PHE A 3 -7.65 25.67 -37.87
N PRO A 4 -7.48 25.33 -36.60
CA PRO A 4 -6.25 25.65 -35.87
C PRO A 4 -5.07 24.91 -36.52
N SER A 5 -3.95 25.61 -36.70
CA SER A 5 -2.76 25.07 -37.35
C SER A 5 -2.21 23.87 -36.58
N ILE A 6 -1.72 22.87 -37.31
CA ILE A 6 -1.10 21.65 -36.79
C ILE A 6 -0.02 21.93 -35.73
N THR A 7 0.66 23.07 -35.83
CA THR A 7 1.64 23.56 -34.84
C THR A 7 1.06 23.83 -33.45
N LEU A 8 -0.19 24.31 -33.34
CA LEU A 8 -0.87 24.52 -32.06
C LEU A 8 -1.28 23.19 -31.44
N LEU A 9 -1.64 22.20 -32.24
CA LEU A 9 -2.01 20.86 -31.75
C LEU A 9 -0.79 20.11 -31.20
N ILE A 10 0.37 20.21 -31.88
CA ILE A 10 1.63 19.60 -31.43
C ILE A 10 2.14 20.27 -30.15
N ALA A 11 2.01 21.59 -30.02
CA ALA A 11 2.38 22.31 -28.80
C ALA A 11 1.46 21.94 -27.60
N ALA A 12 0.18 21.71 -27.84
CA ALA A 12 -0.75 21.25 -26.82
C ALA A 12 -0.46 19.81 -26.38
N ILE A 13 -0.08 18.92 -27.29
CA ILE A 13 0.29 17.54 -27.02
C ILE A 13 1.64 17.49 -26.27
N THR A 14 2.62 18.30 -26.63
CA THR A 14 3.90 18.38 -25.91
C THR A 14 3.76 19.00 -24.52
N LEU A 15 2.86 19.97 -24.33
CA LEU A 15 2.56 20.49 -22.99
C LEU A 15 1.82 19.47 -22.12
N TYR A 16 0.97 18.64 -22.70
CA TYR A 16 0.24 17.57 -22.00
C TYR A 16 1.17 16.43 -21.57
N ILE A 17 2.14 16.06 -22.41
CA ILE A 17 3.15 15.05 -22.09
C ILE A 17 4.14 15.55 -21.02
N ALA A 18 4.44 16.86 -21.00
CA ALA A 18 5.29 17.46 -19.97
C ALA A 18 4.63 17.54 -18.58
N SER A 19 3.29 17.33 -18.49
CA SER A 19 2.51 17.33 -17.25
C SER A 19 2.47 15.97 -16.52
N CYS A 20 2.85 14.89 -17.19
CA CYS A 20 2.95 13.53 -16.61
C CYS A 20 4.37 13.24 -16.11
N ARG A 21 4.90 14.10 -15.22
CA ARG A 21 6.06 13.71 -14.43
C ARG A 21 5.60 12.65 -13.43
N ALA A 22 6.19 11.46 -13.48
CA ALA A 22 6.02 10.47 -12.43
C ALA A 22 6.24 11.16 -11.09
N ASP A 23 5.36 10.92 -10.12
CA ASP A 23 5.62 11.45 -8.79
C ASP A 23 6.86 10.75 -8.20
N SER A 24 7.44 11.35 -7.19
CA SER A 24 8.67 10.84 -6.60
C SER A 24 8.54 9.46 -5.97
N TYR A 25 7.32 9.05 -5.65
CA TYR A 25 7.06 7.70 -5.16
C TYR A 25 7.13 6.69 -6.30
N SER A 26 6.54 7.01 -7.44
CA SER A 26 6.62 6.17 -8.64
C SER A 26 8.07 6.03 -9.13
N GLU A 27 8.85 7.12 -9.12
CA GLU A 27 10.29 7.07 -9.44
C GLU A 27 11.06 6.14 -8.50
N TYR A 28 10.80 6.22 -7.19
CA TYR A 28 11.42 5.34 -6.19
C TYR A 28 11.08 3.87 -6.42
N ILE A 29 9.81 3.57 -6.70
CA ILE A 29 9.35 2.20 -6.96
C ILE A 29 10.09 1.62 -8.17
N ILE A 30 10.15 2.36 -9.28
CA ILE A 30 10.87 1.93 -10.50
C ILE A 30 12.35 1.63 -10.20
N LEU A 31 13.00 2.44 -9.38
CA LEU A 31 14.43 2.29 -9.08
C LEU A 31 14.74 1.12 -8.14
N TYR A 32 13.82 0.77 -7.23
CA TYR A 32 14.15 -0.10 -6.10
C TYR A 32 13.24 -1.34 -5.96
N SER A 33 12.26 -1.53 -6.86
CA SER A 33 11.38 -2.71 -6.80
C SER A 33 12.14 -4.03 -6.90
N ASP A 34 13.10 -4.12 -7.81
CA ASP A 34 13.91 -5.33 -7.97
C ASP A 34 14.68 -5.67 -6.69
N MET A 35 15.22 -4.67 -5.98
CA MET A 35 15.90 -4.88 -4.71
C MET A 35 14.94 -5.40 -3.65
N ALA A 36 13.72 -4.87 -3.59
CA ALA A 36 12.72 -5.32 -2.64
C ALA A 36 12.27 -6.77 -2.92
N VAL A 37 12.08 -7.11 -4.19
CA VAL A 37 11.78 -8.48 -4.62
C VAL A 37 12.93 -9.44 -4.24
N GLU A 38 14.17 -9.05 -4.46
CA GLU A 38 15.34 -9.83 -4.04
C GLU A 38 15.34 -10.08 -2.52
N GLN A 39 15.01 -9.08 -1.72
CA GLN A 39 14.89 -9.24 -0.26
C GLN A 39 13.77 -10.19 0.15
N GLN A 40 12.65 -10.20 -0.58
CA GLN A 40 11.59 -11.19 -0.37
C GLN A 40 12.06 -12.59 -0.68
N GLU A 41 12.76 -12.80 -1.80
CA GLU A 41 13.27 -14.11 -2.21
C GLU A 41 14.33 -14.65 -1.24
N LEU A 42 15.19 -13.78 -0.72
CA LEU A 42 16.26 -14.16 0.20
C LEU A 42 15.80 -14.34 1.65
N HIS A 43 14.83 -13.55 2.10
CA HIS A 43 14.50 -13.42 3.52
C HIS A 43 13.03 -13.63 3.85
N GLY A 44 12.14 -13.76 2.86
CA GLY A 44 10.71 -13.96 3.06
C GLY A 44 9.96 -12.70 3.56
N ILE A 45 10.56 -11.52 3.43
CA ILE A 45 9.93 -10.25 3.78
C ILE A 45 9.18 -9.75 2.55
N PRO A 46 7.85 -9.49 2.60
CA PRO A 46 7.10 -9.04 1.43
C PRO A 46 7.74 -7.82 0.75
N ALA A 47 7.88 -7.85 -0.57
CA ALA A 47 8.46 -6.76 -1.34
C ALA A 47 7.66 -5.47 -1.15
N SER A 48 6.33 -5.58 -1.07
CA SER A 48 5.42 -4.48 -0.77
C SER A 48 5.74 -3.79 0.55
N ILE A 49 6.05 -4.55 1.60
CA ILE A 49 6.44 -4.02 2.91
C ILE A 49 7.79 -3.30 2.81
N THR A 50 8.79 -3.93 2.19
CA THR A 50 10.13 -3.33 2.02
C THR A 50 10.05 -2.02 1.23
N LEU A 51 9.30 -1.99 0.11
CA LEU A 51 9.10 -0.78 -0.68
C LEU A 51 8.38 0.32 0.10
N ALA A 52 7.28 -0.02 0.78
CA ALA A 52 6.50 0.97 1.55
C ALA A 52 7.33 1.57 2.69
N GLN A 53 8.12 0.77 3.40
CA GLN A 53 9.04 1.27 4.41
C GLN A 53 10.12 2.17 3.79
N GLY A 54 10.76 1.74 2.72
CA GLY A 54 11.76 2.56 2.02
C GLY A 54 11.19 3.90 1.55
N LEU A 55 9.99 3.92 0.97
CA LEU A 55 9.29 5.15 0.58
C LEU A 55 9.05 6.08 1.76
N LEU A 56 8.52 5.52 2.86
CA LEU A 56 8.13 6.29 4.03
C LEU A 56 9.35 6.86 4.79
N GLU A 57 10.34 6.01 5.08
CA GLU A 57 11.49 6.34 5.91
C GLU A 57 12.50 7.25 5.19
N SER A 58 12.61 7.10 3.86
CA SER A 58 13.57 7.87 3.06
C SER A 58 12.98 9.13 2.40
N ALA A 59 11.71 9.44 2.61
CA ALA A 59 10.99 10.44 1.81
C ALA A 59 11.15 10.19 0.30
N ALA A 60 10.89 8.96 -0.11
CA ALA A 60 11.12 8.47 -1.48
C ALA A 60 12.56 8.69 -1.97
N GLY A 61 13.53 8.32 -1.15
CA GLY A 61 14.97 8.42 -1.45
C GLY A 61 15.54 9.83 -1.36
N ARG A 62 14.77 10.82 -0.90
CA ARG A 62 15.19 12.24 -0.87
C ARG A 62 15.61 12.75 0.50
N SER A 63 15.46 11.95 1.54
CA SER A 63 15.94 12.32 2.87
C SER A 63 17.47 12.49 2.89
N THR A 64 17.98 13.28 3.82
CA THR A 64 19.43 13.46 4.00
C THR A 64 20.14 12.13 4.23
N LEU A 65 19.51 11.20 4.98
CA LEU A 65 20.07 9.88 5.24
C LEU A 65 20.17 9.03 3.98
N ALA A 66 19.13 9.06 3.13
CA ALA A 66 19.14 8.35 1.87
C ALA A 66 20.17 8.93 0.88
N VAL A 67 20.20 10.26 0.72
CA VAL A 67 21.06 10.92 -0.27
C VAL A 67 22.54 10.88 0.11
N LYS A 68 22.88 11.09 1.39
CA LYS A 68 24.28 11.18 1.84
C LYS A 68 24.85 9.88 2.38
N GLY A 69 24.00 8.99 2.85
CA GLY A 69 24.43 7.75 3.51
C GLY A 69 23.83 6.50 2.92
N ASN A 70 23.10 6.58 1.79
CA ASN A 70 22.38 5.46 1.20
C ASN A 70 21.47 4.74 2.21
N ASN A 71 21.10 5.39 3.32
CA ASN A 71 20.30 4.80 4.39
C ASN A 71 18.80 5.09 4.15
N HIS A 72 18.16 4.15 3.49
CA HIS A 72 16.76 4.27 3.06
C HIS A 72 15.74 3.90 4.15
N PHE A 73 16.20 3.32 5.27
CA PHE A 73 15.33 2.83 6.35
C PHE A 73 15.58 3.50 7.69
N GLY A 74 16.45 4.51 7.73
CA GLY A 74 16.76 5.25 8.96
C GLY A 74 17.37 4.39 10.06
N ILE A 75 18.17 3.37 9.71
CA ILE A 75 18.74 2.46 10.70
C ILE A 75 19.84 3.19 11.48
N LYS A 76 19.63 3.28 12.81
CA LYS A 76 20.59 3.89 13.75
C LYS A 76 21.78 2.95 13.99
N CYS A 77 22.93 3.55 14.35
CA CYS A 77 24.09 2.78 14.82
C CYS A 77 23.71 2.02 16.10
N HIS A 78 24.24 0.82 16.21
CA HIS A 78 24.24 0.05 17.45
C HIS A 78 25.70 -0.27 17.79
N SER A 79 25.96 -0.74 19.00
CA SER A 79 27.32 -1.04 19.50
C SER A 79 28.15 -1.96 18.60
N SER A 80 27.50 -2.77 17.77
CA SER A 80 28.14 -3.70 16.83
C SER A 80 28.40 -3.10 15.43
N TRP A 81 28.00 -1.85 15.17
CA TRP A 81 28.22 -1.23 13.87
C TRP A 81 29.64 -0.71 13.74
N THR A 82 30.34 -1.13 12.70
CA THR A 82 31.73 -0.75 12.41
C THR A 82 31.91 -0.04 11.07
N GLY A 83 30.80 0.16 10.33
CA GLY A 83 30.83 0.87 9.05
C GLY A 83 30.74 2.38 9.21
N ASP A 84 30.65 3.08 8.08
CA ASP A 84 30.51 4.54 8.05
C ASP A 84 29.23 5.02 8.74
N THR A 85 29.25 6.27 9.19
CA THR A 85 28.15 6.84 9.97
C THR A 85 27.80 8.25 9.52
N LEU A 86 26.53 8.62 9.74
CA LEU A 86 26.04 9.99 9.64
C LEU A 86 25.46 10.42 10.99
N ILE A 87 25.85 11.60 11.44
CA ILE A 87 25.26 12.21 12.64
C ILE A 87 24.14 13.14 12.22
N ARG A 88 22.97 12.98 12.83
CA ARG A 88 21.81 13.81 12.59
C ARG A 88 20.92 13.85 13.83
N SER A 89 20.36 15.01 14.14
CA SER A 89 19.34 15.13 15.17
C SER A 89 18.04 14.44 14.75
N ASP A 90 17.52 13.55 15.61
CA ASP A 90 16.28 12.83 15.46
C ASP A 90 15.58 12.79 16.83
N ASP A 91 15.49 11.63 17.51
CA ASP A 91 14.98 11.56 18.89
C ASP A 91 15.89 12.28 19.89
N ARG A 92 17.19 12.37 19.57
CA ARG A 92 18.22 13.07 20.34
C ARG A 92 19.05 13.96 19.44
N PRO A 93 19.63 15.05 19.99
CA PRO A 93 20.73 15.72 19.32
C PRO A 93 21.84 14.70 19.05
N ASP A 94 22.41 14.71 17.85
CA ASP A 94 23.55 13.88 17.48
C ASP A 94 23.29 12.35 17.45
N ASP A 95 22.07 11.93 17.08
CA ASP A 95 21.80 10.51 16.81
C ASP A 95 22.70 9.99 15.68
N CYS A 96 23.29 8.80 15.91
CA CYS A 96 24.13 8.12 14.93
C CYS A 96 23.31 7.23 14.02
N PHE A 97 23.43 7.44 12.72
CA PHE A 97 22.84 6.61 11.69
C PHE A 97 23.90 5.89 10.86
N ARG A 98 23.61 4.67 10.44
CA ARG A 98 24.49 3.91 9.55
C ARG A 98 24.57 4.60 8.18
N ALA A 99 25.75 4.58 7.58
CA ALA A 99 25.95 4.95 6.19
C ALA A 99 26.49 3.77 5.41
N TYR A 100 25.99 3.59 4.18
CA TYR A 100 26.30 2.44 3.35
C TYR A 100 27.02 2.88 2.07
N PRO A 101 27.92 2.07 1.53
CA PRO A 101 28.58 2.32 0.24
C PRO A 101 27.59 2.47 -0.92
N ASP A 102 26.48 1.71 -0.87
CA ASP A 102 25.42 1.71 -1.87
C ASP A 102 24.05 1.41 -1.25
N VAL A 103 22.99 1.61 -2.02
CA VAL A 103 21.61 1.42 -1.58
C VAL A 103 21.29 -0.06 -1.31
N ARG A 104 21.88 -0.99 -2.07
CA ARG A 104 21.67 -2.44 -1.89
C ARG A 104 22.02 -2.89 -0.48
N GLN A 105 23.13 -2.39 0.07
CA GLN A 105 23.53 -2.71 1.44
C GLN A 105 22.53 -2.17 2.49
N SER A 106 21.88 -1.05 2.21
CA SER A 106 20.80 -0.56 3.07
C SER A 106 19.60 -1.51 3.09
N PHE A 107 19.21 -2.06 1.93
CA PHE A 107 18.12 -3.04 1.83
C PHE A 107 18.49 -4.37 2.52
N ASP A 108 19.70 -4.85 2.32
CA ASP A 108 20.22 -6.05 3.01
C ASP A 108 20.22 -5.88 4.53
N ASP A 109 20.73 -4.76 5.01
CA ASP A 109 20.82 -4.51 6.45
C ASP A 109 19.44 -4.31 7.09
N HIS A 110 18.50 -3.70 6.37
CA HIS A 110 17.10 -3.63 6.79
C HIS A 110 16.49 -5.02 6.93
N SER A 111 16.69 -5.90 5.97
CA SER A 111 16.19 -7.28 6.05
C SER A 111 16.80 -8.03 7.24
N ARG A 112 18.12 -7.93 7.45
CA ARG A 112 18.79 -8.51 8.63
C ARG A 112 18.29 -7.89 9.94
N PHE A 113 17.94 -6.62 9.93
CA PHE A 113 17.33 -5.97 11.08
C PHE A 113 15.98 -6.58 11.45
N LEU A 114 15.14 -6.92 10.47
CA LEU A 114 13.85 -7.58 10.67
C LEU A 114 13.96 -9.06 11.03
N LEU A 115 15.09 -9.71 10.75
CA LEU A 115 15.34 -11.11 11.17
C LEU A 115 15.68 -11.25 12.66
N ARG A 116 15.84 -10.17 13.41
CA ARG A 116 16.10 -10.22 14.87
C ARG A 116 14.92 -10.82 15.62
N SER A 117 15.18 -11.45 16.75
CA SER A 117 14.17 -12.14 17.60
C SER A 117 12.95 -11.26 17.94
N ARG A 118 13.14 -9.96 18.08
CA ARG A 118 12.07 -8.98 18.31
C ARG A 118 10.97 -9.03 17.25
N TYR A 119 11.33 -9.36 16.01
CA TYR A 119 10.44 -9.40 14.85
C TYR A 119 10.07 -10.82 14.41
N ALA A 120 10.41 -11.84 15.18
CA ALA A 120 10.18 -13.24 14.80
C ALA A 120 8.70 -13.59 14.53
N SER A 121 7.77 -12.83 15.12
CA SER A 121 6.34 -13.01 14.89
C SER A 121 5.88 -12.61 13.48
N LEU A 122 6.61 -11.73 12.78
CA LEU A 122 6.33 -11.37 11.39
C LEU A 122 6.33 -12.60 10.48
N PHE A 123 7.32 -13.48 10.67
CA PHE A 123 7.55 -14.66 9.83
C PHE A 123 6.57 -15.82 10.10
N LYS A 124 5.58 -15.60 10.97
CA LYS A 124 4.42 -16.51 11.17
C LYS A 124 3.19 -16.06 10.39
N LEU A 125 3.25 -14.88 9.77
CA LEU A 125 2.16 -14.32 8.98
C LEU A 125 2.25 -14.81 7.54
N ASP A 126 1.12 -14.80 6.84
CA ASP A 126 1.11 -15.00 5.40
C ASP A 126 1.89 -13.86 4.73
N PRO A 127 2.92 -14.14 3.92
CA PRO A 127 3.68 -13.10 3.21
C PRO A 127 2.82 -12.27 2.25
N LEU A 128 1.65 -12.75 1.85
CA LEU A 128 0.72 -11.98 1.01
C LEU A 128 -0.25 -11.10 1.83
N ASP A 129 -0.28 -11.23 3.15
CA ASP A 129 -1.07 -10.36 4.03
C ASP A 129 -0.23 -9.17 4.52
N TYR A 130 0.08 -8.25 3.60
CA TYR A 130 0.84 -7.03 3.91
C TYR A 130 0.19 -6.20 5.04
N ALA A 131 -1.14 -6.26 5.17
CA ALA A 131 -1.84 -5.49 6.19
C ALA A 131 -1.53 -6.03 7.60
N SER A 132 -1.49 -7.35 7.78
CA SER A 132 -1.06 -7.95 9.04
C SER A 132 0.43 -7.73 9.30
N TRP A 133 1.28 -7.77 8.27
CA TRP A 133 2.70 -7.41 8.37
C TRP A 133 2.89 -5.97 8.87
N ALA A 134 2.18 -5.02 8.30
CA ALA A 134 2.28 -3.60 8.70
C ALA A 134 1.86 -3.39 10.17
N ARG A 135 0.77 -4.04 10.61
CA ARG A 135 0.32 -3.96 12.00
C ARG A 135 1.31 -4.60 12.96
N GLU A 136 1.85 -5.74 12.58
CA GLU A 136 2.81 -6.48 13.40
C GLU A 136 4.15 -5.74 13.52
N LEU A 137 4.65 -5.12 12.46
CA LEU A 137 5.82 -4.23 12.50
C LEU A 137 5.66 -3.14 13.58
N ARG A 138 4.48 -2.48 13.60
CA ARG A 138 4.19 -1.50 14.63
C ARG A 138 4.11 -2.14 16.02
N ARG A 139 3.46 -3.28 16.17
CA ARG A 139 3.37 -4.01 17.45
C ARG A 139 4.73 -4.41 17.98
N CYS A 140 5.63 -4.83 17.11
CA CYS A 140 7.02 -5.12 17.43
C CYS A 140 7.85 -3.85 17.74
N GLY A 141 7.27 -2.66 17.59
CA GLY A 141 7.90 -1.39 17.90
C GLY A 141 8.95 -0.97 16.86
N TYR A 142 8.69 -1.23 15.58
CA TYR A 142 9.51 -0.69 14.49
C TYR A 142 9.44 0.85 14.47
N ALA A 143 8.25 1.39 14.69
CA ALA A 143 8.01 2.82 14.82
C ALA A 143 7.11 3.14 16.02
N THR A 144 7.27 4.33 16.58
CA THR A 144 6.47 4.86 17.69
C THR A 144 5.16 5.52 17.22
N ASP A 145 5.09 5.95 15.94
CA ASP A 145 3.92 6.57 15.33
C ASP A 145 2.69 5.63 15.42
N PRO A 146 1.60 6.04 16.10
CA PRO A 146 0.37 5.23 16.17
C PRO A 146 -0.26 4.95 14.80
N ASN A 147 0.01 5.77 13.80
CA ASN A 147 -0.51 5.64 12.45
C ASN A 147 0.44 4.89 11.48
N TYR A 148 1.57 4.38 11.98
CA TYR A 148 2.58 3.75 11.13
C TYR A 148 2.02 2.66 10.23
N ALA A 149 1.28 1.72 10.80
CA ALA A 149 0.67 0.62 10.05
C ALA A 149 -0.30 1.11 8.97
N SER A 150 -1.16 2.07 9.31
CA SER A 150 -2.12 2.65 8.36
C SER A 150 -1.42 3.39 7.21
N ARG A 151 -0.32 4.08 7.50
CA ARG A 151 0.50 4.77 6.48
C ARG A 151 1.16 3.79 5.52
N LEU A 152 1.73 2.68 6.03
CA LEU A 152 2.29 1.63 5.18
C LEU A 152 1.21 1.00 4.29
N ILE A 153 0.08 0.62 4.87
CA ILE A 153 -1.04 0.04 4.12
C ILE A 153 -1.51 1.00 3.02
N ALA A 154 -1.70 2.28 3.35
CA ALA A 154 -2.12 3.28 2.38
C ALA A 154 -1.12 3.44 1.22
N ILE A 155 0.19 3.42 1.49
CA ILE A 155 1.24 3.46 0.46
C ILE A 155 1.17 2.19 -0.42
N ILE A 156 1.11 1.01 0.20
CA ILE A 156 1.03 -0.27 -0.52
C ILE A 156 -0.18 -0.30 -1.45
N GLU A 157 -1.32 0.14 -0.96
CA GLU A 157 -2.57 0.14 -1.71
C GLU A 157 -2.59 1.22 -2.79
N ARG A 158 -2.12 2.43 -2.48
CA ARG A 158 -2.07 3.55 -3.44
C ARG A 158 -1.23 3.22 -4.67
N TYR A 159 -0.08 2.59 -4.48
CA TYR A 159 0.87 2.27 -5.55
C TYR A 159 0.83 0.81 -5.98
N ALA A 160 -0.18 0.05 -5.54
CA ALA A 160 -0.36 -1.37 -5.84
C ALA A 160 0.90 -2.23 -5.56
N LEU A 161 1.68 -1.88 -4.52
CA LEU A 161 2.96 -2.53 -4.24
C LEU A 161 2.83 -4.04 -3.97
N TYR A 162 1.64 -4.50 -3.55
CA TYR A 162 1.34 -5.92 -3.38
C TYR A 162 1.48 -6.76 -4.67
N LEU A 163 1.52 -6.11 -5.85
CA LEU A 163 1.81 -6.79 -7.11
C LEU A 163 3.23 -7.34 -7.13
N TYR A 164 4.16 -6.71 -6.43
CA TYR A 164 5.54 -7.19 -6.34
C TYR A 164 5.70 -8.42 -5.46
N ASP A 165 4.70 -8.76 -4.64
CA ASP A 165 4.74 -9.92 -3.74
C ASP A 165 4.56 -11.27 -4.47
N THR A 166 4.07 -11.26 -5.73
CA THR A 166 3.86 -12.49 -6.52
C THR A 166 4.46 -12.38 -7.91
N PRO A 167 4.92 -13.51 -8.52
CA PRO A 167 5.40 -13.52 -9.90
C PRO A 167 4.36 -13.04 -10.91
N GLU A 168 3.09 -13.43 -10.72
CA GLU A 168 1.96 -13.05 -11.57
C GLU A 168 1.67 -11.56 -11.50
N GLY A 169 1.76 -10.98 -10.30
CA GLY A 169 1.60 -9.55 -10.08
C GLY A 169 2.71 -8.74 -10.74
N ARG A 170 3.96 -9.18 -10.63
CA ARG A 170 5.12 -8.55 -11.30
C ARG A 170 4.95 -8.54 -12.82
N LYS A 171 4.51 -9.66 -13.38
CA LYS A 171 4.26 -9.76 -14.84
C LYS A 171 3.12 -8.86 -15.30
N ALA A 172 2.09 -8.67 -14.48
CA ALA A 172 0.98 -7.76 -14.80
C ALA A 172 1.43 -6.28 -14.77
N ASP A 173 2.45 -5.93 -13.99
CA ASP A 173 3.05 -4.58 -13.96
C ASP A 173 3.86 -4.30 -15.24
N GLU A 174 4.45 -5.34 -15.85
CA GLU A 174 5.15 -5.25 -17.15
C GLU A 174 4.21 -4.97 -18.33
N ASP A 175 2.91 -5.28 -18.22
CA ASP A 175 1.90 -4.96 -19.22
C ASP A 175 1.54 -3.46 -19.15
N ALA A 176 2.35 -2.64 -19.79
CA ALA A 176 2.29 -1.17 -19.84
C ALA A 176 0.90 -0.57 -20.18
N ALA A 177 -0.02 -1.35 -20.75
CA ALA A 177 -1.39 -0.93 -21.05
C ALA A 177 -2.22 -0.66 -19.78
N PHE A 178 -1.96 -1.37 -18.67
CA PHE A 178 -2.65 -1.16 -17.40
C PHE A 178 -2.14 0.11 -16.68
N ILE A 179 -0.84 0.35 -16.73
CA ILE A 179 -0.22 1.56 -16.17
C ILE A 179 -0.72 2.81 -16.89
N GLN A 180 -0.83 2.77 -18.22
CA GLN A 180 -1.28 3.91 -19.01
C GLN A 180 -2.76 4.25 -18.79
N ALA A 181 -3.61 3.27 -18.56
CA ALA A 181 -5.00 3.50 -18.16
C ALA A 181 -5.12 4.10 -16.75
N SER A 182 -4.23 3.73 -15.82
CA SER A 182 -4.17 4.27 -14.46
C SER A 182 -3.68 5.72 -14.40
N LEU A 183 -2.87 6.17 -15.37
CA LEU A 183 -2.30 7.52 -15.41
C LEU A 183 -3.29 8.60 -15.89
N ILE A 184 -4.43 8.21 -16.48
CA ILE A 184 -5.44 9.13 -17.02
C ILE A 184 -6.56 9.40 -16.01
N SER A 185 -6.72 8.55 -15.01
CA SER A 185 -7.75 8.68 -13.97
C SER A 185 -7.18 9.31 -12.70
N THR A 186 -7.98 10.14 -12.04
CA THR A 186 -7.64 10.68 -10.71
C THR A 186 -7.51 9.56 -9.67
N HIS A 187 -8.24 8.45 -9.90
CA HIS A 187 -8.19 7.22 -9.10
C HIS A 187 -7.78 6.04 -9.96
N PRO A 188 -6.55 5.54 -9.83
CA PRO A 188 -6.12 4.32 -10.51
C PRO A 188 -7.05 3.15 -10.16
N VAL A 189 -7.62 2.52 -11.18
CA VAL A 189 -8.42 1.31 -10.99
C VAL A 189 -7.50 0.15 -10.68
N ARG A 190 -7.78 -0.55 -9.61
CA ARG A 190 -7.04 -1.70 -9.12
C ARG A 190 -7.89 -2.96 -9.23
N ARG A 191 -7.24 -4.10 -9.24
CA ARG A 191 -7.92 -5.39 -9.21
C ARG A 191 -7.36 -6.26 -8.10
N ALA A 192 -8.21 -6.64 -7.17
CA ALA A 192 -7.88 -7.64 -6.18
C ALA A 192 -9.08 -8.56 -5.96
N ARG A 193 -8.82 -9.80 -5.58
CA ARG A 193 -9.90 -10.77 -5.31
C ARG A 193 -10.86 -10.98 -6.49
N GLY A 194 -10.41 -10.68 -7.72
CA GLY A 194 -11.20 -10.71 -8.93
C GLY A 194 -12.10 -9.50 -9.16
N LEU A 195 -12.07 -8.49 -8.28
CA LEU A 195 -12.90 -7.29 -8.31
C LEU A 195 -12.09 -6.03 -8.63
N HIS A 196 -12.73 -5.08 -9.33
CA HIS A 196 -12.16 -3.75 -9.58
C HIS A 196 -12.56 -2.79 -8.46
N TYR A 197 -11.59 -2.04 -7.98
CA TYR A 197 -11.77 -1.03 -6.95
C TYR A 197 -10.82 0.15 -7.12
N VAL A 198 -11.08 1.24 -6.42
CA VAL A 198 -10.21 2.39 -6.28
C VAL A 198 -9.97 2.67 -4.81
N ILE A 199 -8.87 3.37 -4.50
CA ILE A 199 -8.63 3.89 -3.16
C ILE A 199 -9.11 5.34 -3.12
N ALA A 200 -10.02 5.64 -2.22
CA ALA A 200 -10.54 6.98 -2.03
C ALA A 200 -9.46 7.92 -1.47
N ALA A 201 -9.30 9.08 -2.06
CA ALA A 201 -8.46 10.15 -1.52
C ALA A 201 -9.22 10.95 -0.43
N PRO A 202 -8.51 11.69 0.43
CA PRO A 202 -9.15 12.60 1.38
C PRO A 202 -10.11 13.58 0.69
N GLY A 203 -11.34 13.62 1.16
CA GLY A 203 -12.40 14.47 0.58
C GLY A 203 -13.25 13.82 -0.51
N ASP A 204 -12.96 12.59 -0.89
CA ASP A 204 -13.80 11.87 -1.84
C ASP A 204 -15.18 11.54 -1.30
N THR A 205 -16.10 11.43 -2.23
CA THR A 205 -17.47 11.03 -1.98
C THR A 205 -17.91 9.94 -2.98
N TYR A 206 -18.93 9.16 -2.63
CA TYR A 206 -19.53 8.23 -3.59
C TYR A 206 -20.00 8.95 -4.87
N THR A 207 -20.37 10.23 -4.77
CA THR A 207 -20.76 11.03 -5.93
C THR A 207 -19.57 11.42 -6.82
N SER A 208 -18.42 11.80 -6.23
CA SER A 208 -17.22 12.14 -7.02
C SER A 208 -16.71 10.92 -7.77
N ILE A 209 -16.55 9.78 -7.09
CA ILE A 209 -16.08 8.52 -7.68
C ILE A 209 -17.08 7.98 -8.72
N ALA A 210 -18.39 7.97 -8.42
CA ALA A 210 -19.38 7.52 -9.37
C ALA A 210 -19.37 8.35 -10.67
N ARG A 211 -19.19 9.66 -10.57
CA ARG A 211 -19.08 10.55 -11.74
C ARG A 211 -17.84 10.22 -12.57
N GLU A 212 -16.70 10.01 -11.94
CA GLU A 212 -15.44 9.69 -12.61
C GLU A 212 -15.55 8.39 -13.42
N PHE A 213 -16.16 7.36 -12.84
CA PHE A 213 -16.29 6.05 -13.48
C PHE A 213 -17.61 5.86 -14.23
N LYS A 214 -18.41 6.93 -14.41
CA LYS A 214 -19.71 6.88 -15.10
C LYS A 214 -20.66 5.83 -14.53
N LEU A 215 -20.61 5.64 -13.23
CA LEU A 215 -21.48 4.72 -12.49
C LEU A 215 -22.66 5.48 -11.87
N ASP A 216 -23.76 4.76 -11.67
CA ASP A 216 -24.85 5.25 -10.83
C ASP A 216 -24.42 5.29 -9.36
N VAL A 217 -24.61 6.43 -8.70
CA VAL A 217 -24.19 6.64 -7.31
C VAL A 217 -24.86 5.67 -6.33
N LYS A 218 -26.11 5.28 -6.61
CA LYS A 218 -26.85 4.34 -5.78
C LYS A 218 -26.26 2.93 -5.92
N LYS A 219 -25.95 2.51 -7.14
CA LYS A 219 -25.27 1.24 -7.41
C LYS A 219 -23.88 1.20 -6.77
N LEU A 220 -23.08 2.30 -6.88
CA LEU A 220 -21.77 2.36 -6.25
C LEU A 220 -21.85 2.19 -4.73
N ARG A 221 -22.84 2.80 -4.10
CA ARG A 221 -23.11 2.61 -2.65
C ARG A 221 -23.51 1.17 -2.33
N GLU A 222 -24.36 0.58 -3.14
CA GLU A 222 -24.78 -0.81 -2.99
C GLU A 222 -23.60 -1.78 -3.10
N PHE A 223 -22.70 -1.57 -4.06
CA PHE A 223 -21.47 -2.36 -4.20
C PHE A 223 -20.58 -2.30 -2.96
N ASN A 224 -20.65 -1.22 -2.20
CA ASN A 224 -19.84 -0.98 -1.01
C ASN A 224 -20.60 -1.15 0.32
N ASP A 225 -21.80 -1.74 0.28
CA ASP A 225 -22.69 -1.91 1.45
C ASP A 225 -22.93 -0.59 2.21
N ALA A 226 -22.93 0.55 1.49
CA ALA A 226 -23.03 1.88 2.06
C ALA A 226 -24.45 2.43 2.00
N GLY A 227 -24.93 2.94 3.11
CA GLY A 227 -26.20 3.63 3.22
C GLY A 227 -26.17 5.04 2.59
N ARG A 228 -27.35 5.67 2.47
CA ARG A 228 -27.50 6.99 1.81
C ARG A 228 -26.61 8.08 2.43
N HIS A 229 -26.37 8.02 3.71
CA HIS A 229 -25.65 9.05 4.48
C HIS A 229 -24.23 8.65 4.85
N ASP A 230 -23.81 7.42 4.51
CA ASP A 230 -22.47 6.96 4.82
C ASP A 230 -21.44 7.74 4.00
N LYS A 231 -20.34 8.08 4.65
CA LYS A 231 -19.20 8.74 4.03
C LYS A 231 -18.11 7.73 3.76
N ILE A 232 -17.37 7.93 2.68
CA ILE A 232 -16.14 7.21 2.43
C ILE A 232 -15.10 7.70 3.43
N LYS A 233 -14.35 6.78 4.00
CA LYS A 233 -13.18 7.12 4.83
C LYS A 233 -11.99 7.37 3.93
N ASP A 234 -11.11 8.25 4.36
CA ASP A 234 -9.85 8.48 3.66
C ASP A 234 -9.10 7.16 3.50
N TRP A 235 -8.65 6.87 2.29
CA TRP A 235 -7.90 5.68 1.92
C TRP A 235 -8.69 4.37 1.97
N GLU A 236 -10.03 4.44 1.96
CA GLU A 236 -10.91 3.27 1.90
C GLU A 236 -10.95 2.69 0.48
N GLU A 237 -10.96 1.34 0.38
CA GLU A 237 -11.26 0.66 -0.89
C GLU A 237 -12.70 0.93 -1.29
N VAL A 238 -12.93 1.41 -2.50
CA VAL A 238 -14.25 1.61 -3.08
C VAL A 238 -14.42 0.70 -4.29
N TYR A 239 -15.20 -0.34 -4.15
CA TYR A 239 -15.47 -1.29 -5.21
C TYR A 239 -16.33 -0.68 -6.31
N LEU A 240 -15.91 -0.87 -7.57
CA LEU A 240 -16.62 -0.37 -8.75
C LEU A 240 -17.65 -1.36 -9.31
N GLU A 241 -17.73 -2.53 -8.72
CA GLU A 241 -18.63 -3.63 -9.07
C GLU A 241 -19.12 -4.37 -7.83
N SER A 242 -20.12 -5.25 -8.00
CA SER A 242 -20.70 -5.99 -6.86
C SER A 242 -19.68 -6.93 -6.23
N LYS A 243 -19.52 -6.84 -4.92
CA LYS A 243 -18.68 -7.75 -4.14
C LYS A 243 -19.16 -9.19 -4.20
N LEU A 244 -18.26 -10.12 -3.86
CA LEU A 244 -18.48 -11.55 -3.89
C LEU A 244 -19.33 -12.03 -2.70
N ASP A 245 -19.91 -13.21 -2.81
CA ASP A 245 -20.62 -13.85 -1.70
C ASP A 245 -19.66 -14.52 -0.70
N ASP A 246 -18.51 -15.00 -1.16
CA ASP A 246 -17.53 -15.69 -0.33
C ASP A 246 -16.15 -15.04 -0.46
N ALA A 247 -15.35 -15.12 0.60
CA ALA A 247 -13.94 -14.71 0.56
C ALA A 247 -13.10 -15.63 -0.34
N PRO A 248 -11.86 -15.25 -0.71
CA PRO A 248 -10.95 -16.10 -1.47
C PRO A 248 -10.78 -17.49 -0.86
N LYS A 249 -10.62 -18.53 -1.71
CA LYS A 249 -10.67 -19.94 -1.33
C LYS A 249 -9.74 -20.39 -0.20
N HIS A 250 -8.67 -19.65 0.05
CA HIS A 250 -7.66 -19.94 1.07
C HIS A 250 -7.89 -19.19 2.40
N ILE A 251 -9.00 -18.45 2.52
CA ILE A 251 -9.28 -17.63 3.73
C ILE A 251 -10.64 -18.02 4.27
N ASP A 252 -10.65 -18.79 5.34
CA ASP A 252 -11.89 -19.30 5.94
C ASP A 252 -12.38 -18.46 7.12
N LYS A 253 -11.48 -17.72 7.79
CA LYS A 253 -11.79 -16.96 9.00
C LYS A 253 -11.03 -15.63 9.04
N ALA A 254 -11.60 -14.64 9.74
CA ALA A 254 -10.93 -13.40 10.09
C ALA A 254 -11.29 -12.98 11.52
N VAL A 255 -10.44 -12.18 12.14
CA VAL A 255 -10.70 -11.61 13.47
C VAL A 255 -10.90 -10.11 13.30
N ILE A 256 -11.94 -9.57 13.92
CA ILE A 256 -12.21 -8.12 13.96
C ILE A 256 -11.15 -7.47 14.85
N GLY A 257 -10.37 -6.55 14.31
CA GLY A 257 -9.38 -5.76 15.04
C GLY A 257 -10.01 -4.68 15.93
N GLU A 258 -9.19 -4.01 16.77
CA GLU A 258 -9.67 -3.01 17.76
C GLU A 258 -10.44 -1.83 17.15
N ARG A 259 -10.19 -1.48 15.89
CA ARG A 259 -10.84 -0.37 15.17
C ARG A 259 -11.57 -0.83 13.92
N GLU A 260 -11.83 -2.11 13.83
CA GLU A 260 -12.50 -2.73 12.70
C GLU A 260 -13.94 -3.12 13.04
N SER A 261 -14.71 -3.36 12.01
CA SER A 261 -16.09 -3.81 12.05
C SER A 261 -16.31 -4.95 11.07
N MET A 262 -17.45 -5.61 11.14
CA MET A 262 -17.84 -6.56 10.07
C MET A 262 -17.84 -5.92 8.70
N HIS A 263 -18.21 -4.63 8.60
CA HIS A 263 -18.13 -3.89 7.34
C HIS A 263 -16.68 -3.79 6.85
N SER A 264 -15.73 -3.42 7.73
CA SER A 264 -14.30 -3.35 7.37
C SER A 264 -13.75 -4.70 6.92
N ILE A 265 -14.18 -5.79 7.56
CA ILE A 265 -13.81 -7.15 7.16
C ILE A 265 -14.41 -7.49 5.78
N ALA A 266 -15.69 -7.17 5.56
CA ALA A 266 -16.35 -7.37 4.28
C ALA A 266 -15.66 -6.60 3.15
N GLN A 267 -15.25 -5.35 3.39
CA GLN A 267 -14.45 -4.56 2.44
C GLN A 267 -13.11 -5.21 2.17
N ARG A 268 -12.36 -5.55 3.22
CA ARG A 268 -11.01 -6.16 3.12
C ARG A 268 -11.00 -7.42 2.26
N TYR A 269 -12.03 -8.27 2.37
CA TYR A 269 -12.09 -9.53 1.63
C TYR A 269 -12.95 -9.49 0.36
N GLY A 270 -13.46 -8.31 -0.02
CA GLY A 270 -14.26 -8.12 -1.22
C GLY A 270 -15.57 -8.90 -1.21
N MET A 271 -16.14 -9.14 -0.03
CA MET A 271 -17.40 -9.88 0.12
C MET A 271 -18.55 -8.98 0.58
N LYS A 272 -19.78 -9.36 0.23
CA LYS A 272 -20.97 -8.64 0.67
C LYS A 272 -21.14 -8.72 2.18
N LEU A 273 -21.40 -7.58 2.83
CA LEU A 273 -21.66 -7.53 4.26
C LEU A 273 -22.88 -8.38 4.68
N SER A 274 -23.92 -8.41 3.85
CA SER A 274 -25.11 -9.24 4.05
C SER A 274 -24.75 -10.73 4.13
N ARG A 275 -23.86 -11.18 3.25
CA ARG A 275 -23.38 -12.57 3.24
C ARG A 275 -22.49 -12.86 4.45
N LEU A 276 -21.59 -11.95 4.81
CA LEU A 276 -20.76 -12.09 6.00
C LEU A 276 -21.61 -12.21 7.29
N LYS A 277 -22.66 -11.40 7.41
CA LYS A 277 -23.59 -11.49 8.53
C LYS A 277 -24.37 -12.83 8.54
N ALA A 278 -24.81 -13.31 7.38
CA ALA A 278 -25.49 -14.59 7.25
C ALA A 278 -24.61 -15.78 7.64
N LEU A 279 -23.31 -15.73 7.37
CA LEU A 279 -22.34 -16.75 7.80
C LEU A 279 -22.02 -16.70 9.30
N ASN A 280 -22.35 -15.59 9.97
CA ASN A 280 -22.00 -15.35 11.38
C ASN A 280 -23.22 -14.92 12.22
N PRO A 281 -24.28 -15.72 12.27
CA PRO A 281 -25.47 -15.36 13.04
C PRO A 281 -25.12 -15.22 14.53
N GLY A 282 -25.58 -14.15 15.15
CA GLY A 282 -25.38 -13.89 16.59
C GLY A 282 -23.97 -13.41 16.98
N VAL A 283 -23.02 -13.34 16.07
CA VAL A 283 -21.71 -12.76 16.37
C VAL A 283 -21.84 -11.24 16.48
N ARG A 284 -21.38 -10.69 17.60
CA ARG A 284 -21.39 -9.24 17.82
C ARG A 284 -20.26 -8.58 17.03
N ASP A 285 -20.53 -7.40 16.47
CA ASP A 285 -19.55 -6.57 15.76
C ASP A 285 -18.65 -5.85 16.77
N LYS A 286 -17.64 -6.55 17.28
CA LYS A 286 -16.68 -6.04 18.26
C LYS A 286 -15.30 -6.65 18.07
N ALA A 287 -14.29 -5.91 18.49
CA ALA A 287 -12.89 -6.37 18.48
C ALA A 287 -12.73 -7.74 19.17
N GLY A 288 -11.88 -8.57 18.61
CA GLY A 288 -11.59 -9.93 19.05
C GLY A 288 -12.60 -10.98 18.57
N ALA A 289 -13.74 -10.60 17.98
CA ALA A 289 -14.68 -11.55 17.42
C ALA A 289 -14.10 -12.25 16.18
N THR A 290 -14.19 -13.57 16.14
CA THR A 290 -13.78 -14.37 14.98
C THR A 290 -14.98 -14.56 14.06
N LEU A 291 -14.80 -14.26 12.78
CA LEU A 291 -15.78 -14.38 11.72
C LEU A 291 -15.44 -15.54 10.79
N ARG A 292 -16.45 -16.27 10.35
CA ARG A 292 -16.35 -17.20 9.22
C ARG A 292 -16.55 -16.39 7.93
N LEU A 293 -15.75 -16.68 6.92
CA LEU A 293 -15.76 -15.98 5.62
C LEU A 293 -16.27 -16.86 4.48
N ARG A 294 -16.59 -18.11 4.81
CA ARG A 294 -17.15 -19.13 3.87
C ARG A 294 -18.04 -20.11 4.62
#